data_3661e2feddf76455651ac2e4871a284f
#
_entry.id   3661e2feddf76455651ac2e4871a284f
#
_cell.length_a   1.000
_cell.length_b   1.000
_cell.length_c   1.000
_cell.angle_alpha   90.00
_cell.angle_beta   90.00
_cell.angle_gamma   90.00
#
_symmetry.space_group_name_H-M   'P 1'
#
loop_
_entity.id
_entity.type
_entity.pdbx_description
1 polymer ?
#
loop_
_entity_poly.entity_id
_entity_poly.type
_entity_poly.pdbx_seq_one_letter_code
_entity_poly.pdbx_strand_id
1 'polypeptide(L)'
;MKTQNANNAEGHQIMSIDELQSVSMTAPTDISPHRDLRKLLTVRNILLTLLIASSAVMLITQSLAGGNIASEHVYDDGVYFAASLNVVHGIIPYKDFIFLQPPLMTIWLAPFSLISHVTGTRWAFEAARLFTDLISVADLCLVAFLLRNRSTIRQILGVGIIAYSENMLWGSRTILIEPYLVALCLAAYIALLNGETITDSRRRMWIVGILFGLAGATKIWAIFPMLAALIIIWKIRPNQRLRLVLGTATGFIAAVAPFALLVPGKFLSEVVFTQALRGANGLGIEARLQDLSGIPDIFYLQYISATLAIIVLLAIYLLAAILIVASLKGWRQRPGTHLELLAATSTVLIGISFLLAHSYFSNYGFFMAPFISLSLATISYPFKSLTSSRSPLKFKVIATGTVAFILLTFAWQDSKLATRPGLALITTVPAQVSTALGNTGCLWSANPGIAILANRYTGDQAACPHTVDWGGTELLFVHDYNPAKIKNNPAIQQDFLRFLHKSDRVFVNWNYFGATEMAYLNSHFHKVSFQQSYHLAKIIYFRNGIPN
;
A
#
# COMPACT_ATOMS: atom_id res chain seq x y z
N MET A 1 -36.35 39.64 57.74
CA MET A 1 -36.65 41.08 57.70
C MET A 1 -36.34 41.61 56.30
N LYS A 2 -37.39 42.19 55.67
CA LYS A 2 -37.44 42.92 54.38
C LYS A 2 -37.29 42.10 53.08
N THR A 3 -38.37 41.74 52.59
CA THR A 3 -39.08 41.83 51.30
C THR A 3 -38.58 42.95 50.36
N GLN A 4 -38.37 42.62 49.08
CA GLN A 4 -38.90 43.46 47.99
C GLN A 4 -39.11 42.67 46.72
N ASN A 5 -40.35 42.65 46.29
CA ASN A 5 -40.87 42.25 44.99
C ASN A 5 -40.44 43.23 43.92
N ALA A 6 -40.18 42.77 42.72
CA ALA A 6 -40.43 43.52 41.49
C ALA A 6 -40.83 42.60 40.34
N ASN A 7 -42.10 42.73 39.96
CA ASN A 7 -42.72 42.24 38.74
C ASN A 7 -42.00 42.78 37.52
N ASN A 8 -41.80 41.97 36.51
CA ASN A 8 -41.73 42.46 35.13
C ASN A 8 -42.60 41.56 34.21
N ALA A 9 -43.59 42.25 33.66
CA ALA A 9 -44.58 41.70 32.75
C ALA A 9 -43.96 41.33 31.42
N GLU A 10 -44.34 40.16 30.91
CA GLU A 10 -44.09 39.73 29.54
C GLU A 10 -45.00 40.53 28.59
N GLY A 11 -44.40 41.39 27.78
CA GLY A 11 -45.03 42.04 26.65
C GLY A 11 -44.91 41.17 25.41
N HIS A 12 -45.95 40.42 25.08
CA HIS A 12 -46.12 39.80 23.77
C HIS A 12 -46.32 40.90 22.71
N GLN A 13 -45.29 41.22 21.94
CA GLN A 13 -45.47 42.00 20.73
C GLN A 13 -45.99 41.07 19.60
N ILE A 14 -47.25 41.28 19.22
CA ILE A 14 -47.87 40.70 18.03
C ILE A 14 -47.29 41.42 16.82
N MET A 15 -46.47 40.74 16.04
CA MET A 15 -45.94 41.25 14.76
C MET A 15 -47.10 41.38 13.76
N SER A 16 -47.23 42.52 13.13
CA SER A 16 -48.26 42.83 12.13
C SER A 16 -48.01 42.05 10.83
N ILE A 17 -49.14 41.75 10.14
CA ILE A 17 -49.16 40.95 8.90
C ILE A 17 -48.38 41.65 7.76
N ASP A 18 -48.10 42.93 7.85
CA ASP A 18 -47.36 43.71 6.85
C ASP A 18 -45.83 43.49 6.87
N GLU A 19 -45.24 42.98 7.96
CA GLU A 19 -43.81 42.66 8.02
C GLU A 19 -43.45 41.34 7.36
N LEU A 20 -44.43 40.50 7.06
CA LEU A 20 -44.23 39.16 6.43
C LEU A 20 -44.11 39.21 4.89
N GLN A 21 -44.36 40.36 4.26
CA GLN A 21 -44.33 40.49 2.81
C GLN A 21 -43.01 41.03 2.23
N SER A 22 -42.01 41.35 3.03
CA SER A 22 -40.71 41.85 2.58
C SER A 22 -39.58 40.83 2.54
N VAL A 23 -39.84 39.54 2.76
CA VAL A 23 -38.85 38.50 2.45
C VAL A 23 -38.84 38.25 0.95
N SER A 24 -38.08 39.07 0.27
CA SER A 24 -37.71 38.87 -1.14
C SER A 24 -37.10 37.46 -1.27
N MET A 25 -37.84 36.57 -1.95
CA MET A 25 -37.28 35.34 -2.50
C MET A 25 -36.19 35.75 -3.50
N THR A 26 -34.95 35.82 -3.05
CA THR A 26 -33.82 35.81 -3.98
C THR A 26 -33.86 34.47 -4.71
N ALA A 27 -34.20 34.51 -6.00
CA ALA A 27 -34.10 33.37 -6.91
C ALA A 27 -32.72 32.70 -6.75
N PRO A 28 -32.63 31.37 -6.88
CA PRO A 28 -31.33 30.69 -6.81
C PRO A 28 -30.46 31.30 -7.90
N THR A 29 -29.35 31.90 -7.48
CA THR A 29 -28.33 32.48 -8.33
C THR A 29 -27.89 31.43 -9.33
N ASP A 30 -28.11 31.77 -10.60
CA ASP A 30 -27.72 31.06 -11.81
C ASP A 30 -26.27 30.57 -11.66
N ILE A 31 -26.10 29.23 -11.41
CA ILE A 31 -24.80 28.60 -11.35
C ILE A 31 -24.32 28.49 -12.81
N SER A 32 -23.72 29.57 -13.32
CA SER A 32 -23.17 29.53 -14.66
C SER A 32 -22.01 28.52 -14.70
N PRO A 33 -22.09 27.48 -15.55
CA PRO A 33 -21.06 26.44 -15.67
C PRO A 33 -19.69 26.99 -16.09
N HIS A 34 -19.63 28.21 -16.64
CA HIS A 34 -18.37 28.88 -17.03
C HIS A 34 -17.50 29.38 -15.87
N ARG A 35 -18.06 29.60 -14.66
CA ARG A 35 -17.26 30.07 -13.51
C ARG A 35 -16.41 28.97 -12.92
N ASP A 36 -16.81 27.71 -13.00
CA ASP A 36 -16.08 26.59 -12.42
C ASP A 36 -14.91 26.10 -13.29
N LEU A 37 -15.04 26.18 -14.62
CA LEU A 37 -13.95 25.83 -15.56
C LEU A 37 -12.73 26.75 -15.41
N ARG A 38 -12.91 28.05 -15.17
CA ARG A 38 -11.78 28.99 -14.95
C ARG A 38 -11.04 28.71 -13.63
N LYS A 39 -11.73 28.19 -12.61
CA LYS A 39 -11.08 27.77 -11.35
C LYS A 39 -10.29 26.46 -11.50
N LEU A 40 -10.70 25.58 -12.39
CA LEU A 40 -9.99 24.34 -12.71
C LEU A 40 -8.70 24.61 -13.50
N LEU A 41 -8.67 25.66 -14.32
CA LEU A 41 -7.53 26.04 -15.17
C LEU A 41 -6.51 26.96 -14.47
N THR A 42 -6.37 26.88 -13.15
CA THR A 42 -5.27 27.58 -12.49
C THR A 42 -3.92 26.91 -12.82
N VAL A 43 -2.85 27.71 -12.94
CA VAL A 43 -1.47 27.20 -13.15
C VAL A 43 -1.11 26.08 -12.16
N ARG A 44 -1.55 26.23 -10.93
CA ARG A 44 -1.37 25.21 -9.89
C ARG A 44 -1.99 23.86 -10.29
N ASN A 45 -3.26 23.88 -10.71
CA ASN A 45 -3.98 22.65 -11.05
C ASN A 45 -3.41 22.02 -12.32
N ILE A 46 -3.01 22.82 -13.31
CA ILE A 46 -2.34 22.33 -14.52
C ILE A 46 -1.05 21.61 -14.15
N LEU A 47 -0.18 22.24 -13.34
CA LEU A 47 1.09 21.63 -12.92
C LEU A 47 0.87 20.34 -12.13
N LEU A 48 -0.10 20.29 -11.23
CA LEU A 48 -0.43 19.08 -10.47
C LEU A 48 -0.98 17.97 -11.38
N THR A 49 -1.85 18.32 -12.32
CA THR A 49 -2.39 17.35 -13.29
C THR A 49 -1.26 16.79 -14.15
N LEU A 50 -0.36 17.62 -14.66
CA LEU A 50 0.80 17.17 -15.43
C LEU A 50 1.73 16.27 -14.61
N LEU A 51 1.97 16.61 -13.36
CA LEU A 51 2.79 15.81 -12.43
C LEU A 51 2.16 14.44 -12.18
N ILE A 52 0.87 14.39 -11.85
CA ILE A 52 0.16 13.12 -11.60
C ILE A 52 0.04 12.31 -12.89
N ALA A 53 -0.28 12.94 -14.01
CA ALA A 53 -0.38 12.27 -15.31
C ALA A 53 0.97 11.69 -15.76
N SER A 54 2.08 12.41 -15.58
CA SER A 54 3.42 11.89 -15.92
C SER A 54 3.79 10.69 -15.07
N SER A 55 3.48 10.71 -13.76
CA SER A 55 3.66 9.55 -12.89
C SER A 55 2.77 8.37 -13.34
N ALA A 56 1.51 8.61 -13.64
CA ALA A 56 0.61 7.57 -14.14
C ALA A 56 1.11 6.93 -15.44
N VAL A 57 1.59 7.75 -16.39
CA VAL A 57 2.21 7.25 -17.64
C VAL A 57 3.43 6.40 -17.32
N MET A 58 4.24 6.81 -16.36
CA MET A 58 5.44 6.08 -15.97
C MET A 58 5.11 4.71 -15.35
N LEU A 59 4.11 4.63 -14.46
CA LEU A 59 3.64 3.38 -13.87
C LEU A 59 3.08 2.43 -14.93
N ILE A 60 2.21 2.93 -15.82
CA ILE A 60 1.66 2.13 -16.92
C ILE A 60 2.80 1.66 -17.86
N THR A 61 3.77 2.53 -18.17
CA THR A 61 4.92 2.16 -18.99
C THR A 61 5.72 1.04 -18.33
N GLN A 62 5.97 1.13 -17.02
CA GLN A 62 6.65 0.08 -16.26
C GLN A 62 5.89 -1.24 -16.33
N SER A 63 4.58 -1.21 -16.14
CA SER A 63 3.75 -2.41 -16.17
C SER A 63 3.69 -3.06 -17.56
N LEU A 64 3.71 -2.27 -18.64
CA LEU A 64 3.62 -2.76 -20.01
C LEU A 64 4.98 -3.06 -20.66
N ALA A 65 6.07 -2.40 -20.22
CA ALA A 65 7.39 -2.52 -20.83
C ALA A 65 7.91 -3.97 -20.82
N GLY A 66 8.39 -4.45 -21.96
CA GLY A 66 9.02 -5.76 -22.08
C GLY A 66 8.13 -6.95 -21.70
N GLY A 67 6.81 -6.78 -21.65
CA GLY A 67 5.87 -7.82 -21.23
C GLY A 67 5.81 -8.00 -19.71
N ASN A 68 6.23 -7.01 -18.96
CA ASN A 68 6.24 -7.05 -17.49
C ASN A 68 4.86 -7.40 -16.91
N ILE A 69 3.78 -6.90 -17.49
CA ILE A 69 2.42 -7.17 -16.99
C ILE A 69 2.08 -8.66 -16.92
N ALA A 70 2.65 -9.46 -17.82
CA ALA A 70 2.48 -10.92 -17.91
C ALA A 70 3.66 -11.69 -17.29
N SER A 71 4.53 -11.03 -16.52
CA SER A 71 5.73 -11.63 -15.93
C SER A 71 5.54 -11.88 -14.43
N GLU A 72 6.34 -12.77 -13.87
CA GLU A 72 6.44 -12.96 -12.45
C GLU A 72 7.36 -11.89 -11.86
N HIS A 73 6.84 -10.97 -11.05
CA HIS A 73 7.61 -9.88 -10.45
C HIS A 73 8.00 -10.13 -9.02
N VAL A 74 7.02 -10.47 -8.21
CA VAL A 74 7.14 -10.70 -6.78
C VAL A 74 6.28 -11.90 -6.44
N TYR A 75 6.76 -12.74 -5.55
CA TYR A 75 6.01 -13.90 -5.07
C TYR A 75 4.62 -13.53 -4.52
N ASP A 76 4.58 -12.44 -3.76
CA ASP A 76 3.38 -12.02 -3.01
C ASP A 76 2.18 -11.67 -3.88
N ASP A 77 2.39 -11.18 -5.12
CA ASP A 77 1.28 -10.81 -6.01
C ASP A 77 0.46 -12.04 -6.43
N GLY A 78 1.14 -13.14 -6.72
CA GLY A 78 0.52 -14.43 -6.97
C GLY A 78 -0.26 -14.95 -5.77
N VAL A 79 0.30 -14.78 -4.55
CA VAL A 79 -0.35 -15.17 -3.29
C VAL A 79 -1.67 -14.42 -3.08
N TYR A 80 -1.66 -13.08 -3.23
CA TYR A 80 -2.87 -12.27 -3.00
C TYR A 80 -3.96 -12.57 -4.02
N PHE A 81 -3.60 -12.75 -5.28
CA PHE A 81 -4.57 -13.07 -6.32
C PHE A 81 -5.09 -14.51 -6.21
N ALA A 82 -4.22 -15.49 -5.90
CA ALA A 82 -4.61 -16.87 -5.63
C ALA A 82 -5.58 -16.97 -4.44
N ALA A 83 -5.30 -16.25 -3.36
CA ALA A 83 -6.19 -16.18 -2.21
C ALA A 83 -7.57 -15.63 -2.59
N SER A 84 -7.61 -14.60 -3.45
CA SER A 84 -8.87 -14.04 -3.95
C SER A 84 -9.60 -15.00 -4.89
N LEU A 85 -8.90 -15.69 -5.79
CA LEU A 85 -9.48 -16.75 -6.64
C LEU A 85 -10.14 -17.84 -5.79
N ASN A 86 -9.48 -18.27 -4.73
CA ASN A 86 -10.03 -19.28 -3.84
C ASN A 86 -11.29 -18.76 -3.11
N VAL A 87 -11.27 -17.53 -2.60
CA VAL A 87 -12.43 -16.93 -1.89
C VAL A 87 -13.66 -16.87 -2.79
N VAL A 88 -13.54 -16.51 -4.06
CA VAL A 88 -14.70 -16.47 -4.98
C VAL A 88 -15.24 -17.87 -5.33
N HIS A 89 -14.45 -18.92 -5.10
CA HIS A 89 -14.87 -20.32 -5.21
C HIS A 89 -15.36 -20.89 -3.85
N GLY A 90 -15.49 -20.08 -2.80
CA GLY A 90 -15.94 -20.51 -1.49
C GLY A 90 -14.88 -21.22 -0.64
N ILE A 91 -13.61 -21.17 -1.04
CA ILE A 91 -12.47 -21.73 -0.31
C ILE A 91 -11.93 -20.64 0.63
N ILE A 92 -11.92 -20.90 1.92
CA ILE A 92 -11.82 -19.85 2.96
C ILE A 92 -10.39 -19.76 3.50
N PRO A 93 -9.78 -18.55 3.56
CA PRO A 93 -8.46 -18.34 4.16
C PRO A 93 -8.43 -18.81 5.61
N TYR A 94 -7.26 -19.26 6.05
CA TYR A 94 -6.98 -19.83 7.38
C TYR A 94 -7.67 -21.17 7.65
N LYS A 95 -8.85 -21.41 7.09
CA LYS A 95 -9.57 -22.67 7.23
C LYS A 95 -9.06 -23.71 6.24
N ASP A 96 -9.05 -23.35 4.97
CA ASP A 96 -8.81 -24.26 3.85
C ASP A 96 -7.41 -24.10 3.24
N PHE A 97 -6.77 -22.95 3.43
CA PHE A 97 -5.40 -22.67 3.02
C PHE A 97 -4.70 -21.67 3.95
N ILE A 98 -3.37 -21.70 3.97
CA ILE A 98 -2.52 -20.79 4.75
C ILE A 98 -2.48 -19.42 4.06
N PHE A 99 -2.68 -18.34 4.85
CA PHE A 99 -2.62 -16.97 4.37
C PHE A 99 -2.15 -16.03 5.48
N LEU A 100 -0.93 -15.50 5.39
CA LEU A 100 -0.31 -14.74 6.48
C LEU A 100 -0.74 -13.27 6.59
N GLN A 101 -1.66 -12.82 5.74
CA GLN A 101 -2.14 -11.43 5.75
C GLN A 101 -3.59 -11.36 6.24
N PRO A 102 -4.03 -10.20 6.77
CA PRO A 102 -5.45 -9.97 6.99
C PRO A 102 -6.26 -10.05 5.69
N PRO A 103 -7.57 -10.40 5.72
CA PRO A 103 -8.27 -10.90 4.53
C PRO A 103 -8.78 -9.82 3.56
N LEU A 104 -8.70 -8.52 3.90
CA LEU A 104 -9.35 -7.49 3.07
C LEU A 104 -8.78 -7.42 1.65
N MET A 105 -7.50 -7.78 1.46
CA MET A 105 -6.90 -7.82 0.13
C MET A 105 -7.60 -8.81 -0.81
N THR A 106 -8.09 -9.94 -0.29
CA THR A 106 -8.86 -10.91 -1.08
C THR A 106 -10.18 -10.32 -1.60
N ILE A 107 -10.80 -9.42 -0.82
CA ILE A 107 -12.03 -8.72 -1.19
C ILE A 107 -11.75 -7.63 -2.24
N TRP A 108 -10.65 -6.87 -2.11
CA TRP A 108 -10.22 -5.90 -3.10
C TRP A 108 -10.02 -6.52 -4.48
N LEU A 109 -9.49 -7.74 -4.54
CA LEU A 109 -9.19 -8.45 -5.78
C LEU A 109 -10.36 -9.30 -6.29
N ALA A 110 -11.41 -9.53 -5.48
CA ALA A 110 -12.55 -10.37 -5.83
C ALA A 110 -13.22 -10.00 -7.17
N PRO A 111 -13.41 -8.72 -7.55
CA PRO A 111 -13.98 -8.38 -8.85
C PRO A 111 -13.17 -8.94 -10.02
N PHE A 112 -11.85 -8.90 -9.94
CA PHE A 112 -10.96 -9.45 -10.97
C PHE A 112 -10.97 -10.97 -10.95
N SER A 113 -11.00 -11.58 -9.77
CA SER A 113 -11.12 -13.02 -9.59
C SER A 113 -12.44 -13.56 -10.19
N LEU A 114 -13.55 -12.83 -10.06
CA LEU A 114 -14.82 -13.16 -10.71
C LEU A 114 -14.75 -13.05 -12.25
N ILE A 115 -14.12 -12.00 -12.77
CA ILE A 115 -13.94 -11.81 -14.22
C ILE A 115 -13.10 -12.96 -14.81
N SER A 116 -12.21 -13.58 -14.04
CA SER A 116 -11.36 -14.68 -14.51
C SER A 116 -12.14 -15.87 -15.05
N HIS A 117 -13.39 -16.09 -14.63
CA HIS A 117 -14.27 -17.14 -15.18
C HIS A 117 -14.55 -16.97 -16.68
N VAL A 118 -14.48 -15.74 -17.18
CA VAL A 118 -14.75 -15.42 -18.59
C VAL A 118 -13.47 -15.15 -19.37
N THR A 119 -12.50 -14.47 -18.75
CA THR A 119 -11.27 -13.99 -19.42
C THR A 119 -10.08 -14.92 -19.25
N GLY A 120 -10.16 -15.87 -18.31
CA GLY A 120 -9.02 -16.62 -17.81
C GLY A 120 -8.26 -15.88 -16.71
N THR A 121 -7.51 -16.65 -15.91
CA THR A 121 -6.81 -16.13 -14.72
C THR A 121 -5.70 -15.15 -15.09
N ARG A 122 -5.01 -15.33 -16.21
CA ARG A 122 -3.95 -14.46 -16.69
C ARG A 122 -4.46 -13.03 -16.92
N TRP A 123 -5.47 -12.84 -17.77
CA TRP A 123 -6.01 -11.53 -18.10
C TRP A 123 -6.60 -10.82 -16.88
N ALA A 124 -7.26 -11.56 -16.01
CA ALA A 124 -7.78 -11.06 -14.77
C ALA A 124 -6.67 -10.56 -13.83
N PHE A 125 -5.55 -11.27 -13.78
CA PHE A 125 -4.37 -10.90 -13.00
C PHE A 125 -3.68 -9.65 -13.56
N GLU A 126 -3.51 -9.58 -14.88
CA GLU A 126 -2.98 -8.40 -15.56
C GLU A 126 -3.87 -7.16 -15.30
N ALA A 127 -5.20 -7.31 -15.35
CA ALA A 127 -6.13 -6.24 -15.03
C ALA A 127 -6.04 -5.79 -13.57
N ALA A 128 -5.85 -6.72 -12.61
CA ALA A 128 -5.65 -6.41 -11.21
C ALA A 128 -4.32 -5.67 -10.95
N ARG A 129 -3.27 -5.94 -11.72
CA ARG A 129 -2.00 -5.19 -11.69
C ARG A 129 -2.22 -3.74 -12.13
N LEU A 130 -2.89 -3.51 -13.26
CA LEU A 130 -3.24 -2.15 -13.71
C LEU A 130 -4.15 -1.42 -12.71
N PHE A 131 -5.03 -2.14 -12.04
CA PHE A 131 -5.84 -1.54 -10.97
C PHE A 131 -4.97 -1.10 -9.78
N THR A 132 -3.92 -1.83 -9.45
CA THR A 132 -2.95 -1.41 -8.41
C THR A 132 -2.21 -0.13 -8.82
N ASP A 133 -1.83 0.02 -10.10
CA ASP A 133 -1.31 1.29 -10.62
C ASP A 133 -2.31 2.44 -10.43
N LEU A 134 -3.61 2.22 -10.71
CA LEU A 134 -4.65 3.24 -10.51
C LEU A 134 -4.83 3.61 -9.02
N ILE A 135 -4.77 2.66 -8.11
CA ILE A 135 -4.79 2.94 -6.66
C ILE A 135 -3.58 3.79 -6.27
N SER A 136 -2.39 3.48 -6.79
CA SER A 136 -1.17 4.26 -6.55
C SER A 136 -1.27 5.69 -7.07
N VAL A 137 -1.90 5.89 -8.24
CA VAL A 137 -2.23 7.24 -8.75
C VAL A 137 -3.26 7.95 -7.85
N ALA A 138 -4.25 7.21 -7.32
CA ALA A 138 -5.20 7.77 -6.37
C ALA A 138 -4.50 8.24 -5.07
N ASP A 139 -3.45 7.55 -4.62
CA ASP A 139 -2.64 7.99 -3.47
C ASP A 139 -2.00 9.36 -3.70
N LEU A 140 -1.49 9.62 -4.92
CA LEU A 140 -1.00 10.96 -5.29
C LEU A 140 -2.11 12.01 -5.22
N CYS A 141 -3.31 11.69 -5.70
CA CYS A 141 -4.46 12.57 -5.62
C CYS A 141 -4.87 12.85 -4.17
N LEU A 142 -4.84 11.84 -3.30
CA LEU A 142 -5.16 12.00 -1.87
C LEU A 142 -4.13 12.89 -1.15
N VAL A 143 -2.84 12.75 -1.47
CA VAL A 143 -1.79 13.64 -0.95
C VAL A 143 -1.97 15.06 -1.50
N ALA A 144 -2.24 15.23 -2.79
CA ALA A 144 -2.53 16.53 -3.38
C ALA A 144 -3.72 17.21 -2.67
N PHE A 145 -4.76 16.44 -2.36
CA PHE A 145 -5.93 16.93 -1.63
C PHE A 145 -5.60 17.34 -0.18
N LEU A 146 -4.81 16.56 0.55
CA LEU A 146 -4.36 16.92 1.91
C LEU A 146 -3.54 18.22 1.91
N LEU A 147 -2.75 18.45 0.87
CA LEU A 147 -1.92 19.64 0.72
C LEU A 147 -2.61 20.84 0.05
N ARG A 148 -3.91 20.75 -0.29
CA ARG A 148 -4.64 21.77 -1.06
C ARG A 148 -4.62 23.18 -0.46
N ASN A 149 -4.48 23.29 0.85
CA ASN A 149 -4.39 24.58 1.57
C ASN A 149 -2.96 25.11 1.68
N ARG A 150 -1.97 24.40 1.16
CA ARG A 150 -0.57 24.81 1.14
C ARG A 150 -0.23 25.59 -0.13
N SER A 151 0.90 26.28 -0.12
CA SER A 151 1.38 26.99 -1.32
C SER A 151 1.63 26.02 -2.47
N THR A 152 1.51 26.51 -3.69
CA THR A 152 1.72 25.70 -4.91
C THR A 152 3.05 24.93 -4.89
N ILE A 153 4.14 25.60 -4.48
CA ILE A 153 5.47 24.96 -4.39
C ILE A 153 5.47 23.80 -3.41
N ARG A 154 4.85 23.95 -2.23
CA ARG A 154 4.78 22.88 -1.22
C ARG A 154 3.92 21.72 -1.68
N GLN A 155 2.83 22.01 -2.38
CA GLN A 155 1.96 20.97 -2.91
C GLN A 155 2.65 20.19 -4.04
N ILE A 156 3.33 20.89 -4.97
CA ILE A 156 4.12 20.26 -6.04
C ILE A 156 5.28 19.45 -5.43
N LEU A 157 5.99 20.00 -4.46
CA LEU A 157 7.07 19.29 -3.77
C LEU A 157 6.55 17.99 -3.11
N GLY A 158 5.47 18.09 -2.35
CA GLY A 158 4.89 16.94 -1.67
C GLY A 158 4.42 15.86 -2.63
N VAL A 159 3.65 16.20 -3.64
CA VAL A 159 3.19 15.23 -4.65
C VAL A 159 4.36 14.70 -5.47
N GLY A 160 5.31 15.55 -5.85
CA GLY A 160 6.47 15.19 -6.67
C GLY A 160 7.43 14.23 -5.98
N ILE A 161 7.65 14.40 -4.67
CA ILE A 161 8.48 13.46 -3.88
C ILE A 161 7.92 12.03 -3.97
N ILE A 162 6.60 11.85 -3.88
CA ILE A 162 6.02 10.51 -4.02
C ILE A 162 6.02 10.07 -5.48
N ALA A 163 5.56 10.94 -6.39
CA ALA A 163 5.39 10.63 -7.80
C ALA A 163 6.68 10.12 -8.46
N TYR A 164 7.82 10.59 -7.98
CA TYR A 164 9.15 10.25 -8.50
C TYR A 164 10.07 9.66 -7.41
N SER A 165 9.51 8.99 -6.42
CA SER A 165 10.28 8.15 -5.52
C SER A 165 10.44 6.77 -6.12
N GLU A 166 11.61 6.17 -5.96
CA GLU A 166 11.84 4.77 -6.34
C GLU A 166 10.84 3.83 -5.66
N ASN A 167 10.42 4.17 -4.44
CA ASN A 167 9.38 3.44 -3.71
C ASN A 167 8.05 3.37 -4.45
N MET A 168 7.68 4.42 -5.19
CA MET A 168 6.47 4.43 -6.01
C MET A 168 6.54 3.38 -7.11
N LEU A 169 7.66 3.29 -7.83
CA LEU A 169 7.87 2.30 -8.87
C LEU A 169 7.90 0.87 -8.32
N TRP A 170 8.62 0.66 -7.21
CA TRP A 170 8.72 -0.65 -6.59
C TRP A 170 7.41 -1.16 -5.99
N GLY A 171 6.63 -0.27 -5.35
CA GLY A 171 5.38 -0.63 -4.67
C GLY A 171 4.18 -0.80 -5.60
N SER A 172 4.20 -0.19 -6.80
CA SER A 172 3.08 -0.23 -7.75
C SER A 172 3.28 -1.20 -8.92
N ARG A 173 4.49 -1.71 -9.14
CA ARG A 173 4.82 -2.54 -10.32
C ARG A 173 4.00 -3.83 -10.46
N THR A 174 3.30 -4.23 -9.42
CA THR A 174 2.47 -5.42 -9.38
C THR A 174 1.46 -5.33 -8.23
N ILE A 175 0.67 -6.39 -8.00
CA ILE A 175 -0.30 -6.43 -6.90
C ILE A 175 0.44 -6.53 -5.57
N LEU A 176 0.66 -5.38 -4.92
CA LEU A 176 1.16 -5.27 -3.56
C LEU A 176 0.11 -4.65 -2.64
N ILE A 177 0.23 -4.88 -1.35
CA ILE A 177 -0.77 -4.44 -0.35
C ILE A 177 -0.60 -2.94 -0.02
N GLU A 178 0.61 -2.42 -0.16
CA GLU A 178 0.99 -1.09 0.29
C GLU A 178 0.15 0.03 -0.34
N PRO A 179 -0.14 0.06 -1.65
CA PRO A 179 -1.01 1.10 -2.23
C PRO A 179 -2.40 1.13 -1.60
N TYR A 180 -3.04 -0.01 -1.40
CA TYR A 180 -4.37 -0.10 -0.78
C TYR A 180 -4.36 0.35 0.69
N LEU A 181 -3.31 0.00 1.42
CA LEU A 181 -3.09 0.43 2.79
C LEU A 181 -2.94 1.94 2.89
N VAL A 182 -2.12 2.54 2.00
CA VAL A 182 -1.88 3.98 1.92
C VAL A 182 -3.16 4.72 1.60
N ALA A 183 -3.91 4.28 0.58
CA ALA A 183 -5.18 4.89 0.18
C ALA A 183 -6.14 5.01 1.36
N LEU A 184 -6.33 3.93 2.12
CA LEU A 184 -7.20 3.92 3.29
C LEU A 184 -6.70 4.82 4.43
N CYS A 185 -5.38 4.83 4.71
CA CYS A 185 -4.79 5.70 5.73
C CYS A 185 -4.90 7.18 5.37
N LEU A 186 -4.64 7.55 4.10
CA LEU A 186 -4.78 8.92 3.62
C LEU A 186 -6.25 9.36 3.59
N ALA A 187 -7.17 8.48 3.19
CA ALA A 187 -8.61 8.73 3.27
C ALA A 187 -9.06 8.97 4.72
N ALA A 188 -8.51 8.19 5.68
CA ALA A 188 -8.75 8.42 7.10
C ALA A 188 -8.26 9.80 7.54
N TYR A 189 -7.09 10.26 7.09
CA TYR A 189 -6.59 11.60 7.38
C TYR A 189 -7.45 12.71 6.75
N ILE A 190 -7.93 12.52 5.52
CA ILE A 190 -8.87 13.45 4.87
C ILE A 190 -10.18 13.54 5.68
N ALA A 191 -10.70 12.41 6.12
CA ALA A 191 -11.90 12.37 6.96
C ALA A 191 -11.67 13.01 8.35
N LEU A 192 -10.45 12.86 8.92
CA LEU A 192 -10.07 13.40 10.22
C LEU A 192 -9.95 14.93 10.21
N LEU A 193 -9.51 15.51 9.09
CA LEU A 193 -9.17 16.91 9.00
C LEU A 193 -10.29 17.76 8.38
N ASN A 194 -10.61 18.89 9.02
CA ASN A 194 -11.39 19.96 8.44
C ASN A 194 -10.43 21.11 8.09
N GLY A 195 -10.06 21.22 6.82
CA GLY A 195 -8.88 22.00 6.42
C GLY A 195 -7.60 21.38 6.97
N GLU A 196 -6.93 22.04 7.89
CA GLU A 196 -5.71 21.55 8.55
C GLU A 196 -5.90 21.25 10.05
N THR A 197 -7.13 21.36 10.55
CA THR A 197 -7.48 21.11 11.94
C THR A 197 -8.31 19.86 12.10
N ILE A 198 -8.23 19.21 13.26
CA ILE A 198 -9.03 18.02 13.54
C ILE A 198 -10.52 18.39 13.62
N THR A 199 -11.34 17.57 12.97
CA THR A 199 -12.79 17.75 12.92
C THR A 199 -13.45 17.60 14.29
N ASP A 200 -14.53 18.36 14.53
CA ASP A 200 -15.41 18.21 15.69
C ASP A 200 -16.54 17.20 15.44
N SER A 201 -16.73 16.77 14.20
CA SER A 201 -17.85 15.93 13.80
C SER A 201 -17.72 14.50 14.36
N ARG A 202 -18.69 14.11 15.18
CA ARG A 202 -18.80 12.75 15.73
C ARG A 202 -18.91 11.69 14.63
N ARG A 203 -19.71 11.97 13.59
CA ARG A 203 -19.90 11.05 12.44
C ARG A 203 -18.58 10.86 11.68
N ARG A 204 -17.86 11.95 11.40
CA ARG A 204 -16.57 11.85 10.72
C ARG A 204 -15.56 11.05 11.53
N MET A 205 -15.55 11.18 12.85
CA MET A 205 -14.64 10.41 13.71
C MET A 205 -14.91 8.90 13.65
N TRP A 206 -16.16 8.48 13.53
CA TRP A 206 -16.51 7.08 13.27
C TRP A 206 -15.98 6.62 11.91
N ILE A 207 -16.17 7.43 10.85
CA ILE A 207 -15.64 7.12 9.51
C ILE A 207 -14.11 7.01 9.54
N VAL A 208 -13.42 7.90 10.24
CA VAL A 208 -11.96 7.82 10.43
C VAL A 208 -11.56 6.48 11.07
N GLY A 209 -12.25 6.10 12.14
CA GLY A 209 -12.02 4.81 12.78
C GLY A 209 -12.25 3.65 11.82
N ILE A 210 -13.39 3.60 11.13
CA ILE A 210 -13.72 2.54 10.17
C ILE A 210 -12.64 2.43 9.09
N LEU A 211 -12.17 3.55 8.52
CA LEU A 211 -11.12 3.55 7.51
C LEU A 211 -9.80 3.00 8.04
N PHE A 212 -9.41 3.35 9.27
CA PHE A 212 -8.24 2.73 9.90
C PHE A 212 -8.44 1.25 10.21
N GLY A 213 -9.65 0.84 10.58
CA GLY A 213 -10.00 -0.56 10.77
C GLY A 213 -9.87 -1.37 9.48
N LEU A 214 -10.40 -0.86 8.37
CA LEU A 214 -10.24 -1.45 7.05
C LEU A 214 -8.77 -1.45 6.59
N ALA A 215 -8.02 -0.38 6.85
CA ALA A 215 -6.59 -0.34 6.60
C ALA A 215 -5.85 -1.44 7.38
N GLY A 216 -6.19 -1.64 8.67
CA GLY A 216 -5.66 -2.73 9.50
C GLY A 216 -6.04 -4.11 9.00
N ALA A 217 -7.25 -4.27 8.43
CA ALA A 217 -7.70 -5.50 7.78
C ALA A 217 -7.04 -5.75 6.41
N THR A 218 -6.36 -4.74 5.84
CA THR A 218 -5.48 -4.87 4.68
C THR A 218 -4.07 -5.27 5.12
N LYS A 219 -3.49 -4.52 6.06
CA LYS A 219 -2.19 -4.81 6.70
C LYS A 219 -2.13 -4.18 8.07
N ILE A 220 -1.66 -4.93 9.07
CA ILE A 220 -1.64 -4.45 10.47
C ILE A 220 -0.79 -3.19 10.69
N TRP A 221 0.07 -2.81 9.74
CA TRP A 221 0.86 -1.57 9.82
C TRP A 221 0.04 -0.28 9.85
N ALA A 222 -1.23 -0.32 9.49
CA ALA A 222 -2.16 0.79 9.70
C ALA A 222 -2.20 1.28 11.15
N ILE A 223 -1.74 0.45 12.10
CA ILE A 223 -1.65 0.80 13.51
C ILE A 223 -0.78 2.04 13.74
N PHE A 224 0.28 2.27 12.95
CA PHE A 224 1.20 3.39 13.16
C PHE A 224 0.55 4.75 12.85
N PRO A 225 -0.04 5.01 11.66
CA PRO A 225 -0.76 6.25 11.41
C PRO A 225 -2.03 6.37 12.26
N MET A 226 -2.68 5.26 12.64
CA MET A 226 -3.79 5.27 13.59
C MET A 226 -3.34 5.72 14.98
N LEU A 227 -2.22 5.19 15.49
CA LEU A 227 -1.65 5.62 16.78
C LEU A 227 -1.24 7.08 16.74
N ALA A 228 -0.66 7.57 15.63
CA ALA A 228 -0.38 9.00 15.46
C ALA A 228 -1.66 9.82 15.60
N ALA A 229 -2.74 9.43 14.92
CA ALA A 229 -4.04 10.09 15.04
C ALA A 229 -4.59 10.00 16.47
N LEU A 230 -4.51 8.84 17.13
CA LEU A 230 -4.99 8.63 18.50
C LEU A 230 -4.24 9.49 19.51
N ILE A 231 -2.91 9.57 19.44
CA ILE A 231 -2.06 10.41 20.31
C ILE A 231 -2.49 11.87 20.20
N ILE A 232 -2.74 12.34 18.98
CA ILE A 232 -3.11 13.72 18.72
C ILE A 232 -4.54 13.99 19.20
N ILE A 233 -5.50 13.11 18.88
CA ILE A 233 -6.88 13.21 19.33
C ILE A 233 -6.96 13.16 20.85
N TRP A 234 -6.16 12.33 21.50
CA TRP A 234 -6.12 12.25 22.97
C TRP A 234 -5.86 13.60 23.62
N LYS A 235 -5.02 14.43 23.01
CA LYS A 235 -4.68 15.76 23.52
C LYS A 235 -5.65 16.86 23.10
N ILE A 236 -6.16 16.79 21.84
CA ILE A 236 -6.97 17.87 21.27
C ILE A 236 -8.47 17.65 21.48
N ARG A 237 -8.92 16.41 21.35
CA ARG A 237 -10.34 16.01 21.38
C ARG A 237 -10.54 14.74 22.21
N PRO A 238 -10.21 14.76 23.52
CA PRO A 238 -10.24 13.55 24.36
C PRO A 238 -11.59 12.84 24.33
N ASN A 239 -12.71 13.57 24.17
CA ASN A 239 -14.06 13.02 24.08
C ASN A 239 -14.34 12.26 22.78
N GLN A 240 -13.47 12.33 21.77
CA GLN A 240 -13.62 11.64 20.49
C GLN A 240 -12.77 10.35 20.39
N ARG A 241 -11.82 10.15 21.31
CA ARG A 241 -10.90 8.99 21.29
C ARG A 241 -11.62 7.64 21.25
N LEU A 242 -12.67 7.49 22.06
CA LEU A 242 -13.44 6.24 22.11
C LEU A 242 -14.12 5.95 20.78
N ARG A 243 -14.64 6.99 20.08
CA ARG A 243 -15.24 6.83 18.76
C ARG A 243 -14.25 6.39 17.70
N LEU A 244 -13.03 6.94 17.74
CA LEU A 244 -11.95 6.49 16.88
C LEU A 244 -11.66 5.00 17.12
N VAL A 245 -11.44 4.60 18.37
CA VAL A 245 -11.09 3.21 18.72
C VAL A 245 -12.23 2.25 18.36
N LEU A 246 -13.48 2.58 18.74
CA LEU A 246 -14.63 1.75 18.41
C LEU A 246 -14.88 1.69 16.90
N GLY A 247 -14.74 2.80 16.19
CA GLY A 247 -14.82 2.80 14.72
C GLY A 247 -13.74 1.91 14.10
N THR A 248 -12.50 1.96 14.62
CA THR A 248 -11.39 1.08 14.14
C THR A 248 -11.72 -0.39 14.40
N ALA A 249 -12.19 -0.71 15.59
CA ALA A 249 -12.64 -2.06 15.91
C ALA A 249 -13.78 -2.52 14.99
N THR A 250 -14.78 -1.66 14.75
CA THR A 250 -15.89 -1.96 13.85
C THR A 250 -15.42 -2.24 12.42
N GLY A 251 -14.58 -1.37 11.84
CA GLY A 251 -14.07 -1.55 10.48
C GLY A 251 -13.20 -2.80 10.34
N PHE A 252 -12.34 -3.07 11.33
CA PHE A 252 -11.49 -4.27 11.35
C PHE A 252 -12.33 -5.54 11.49
N ILE A 253 -13.22 -5.60 12.48
CA ILE A 253 -14.06 -6.77 12.74
C ILE A 253 -14.97 -7.05 11.55
N ALA A 254 -15.60 -6.03 10.95
CA ALA A 254 -16.46 -6.22 9.79
C ALA A 254 -15.75 -6.90 8.61
N ALA A 255 -14.49 -6.58 8.38
CA ALA A 255 -13.69 -7.18 7.30
C ALA A 255 -13.12 -8.55 7.67
N VAL A 256 -12.76 -8.77 8.95
CA VAL A 256 -12.00 -9.96 9.39
C VAL A 256 -12.91 -11.06 9.92
N ALA A 257 -14.01 -10.72 10.59
CA ALA A 257 -14.88 -11.68 11.29
C ALA A 257 -15.44 -12.79 10.37
N PRO A 258 -15.85 -12.53 9.12
CA PRO A 258 -16.36 -13.59 8.25
C PRO A 258 -15.40 -14.75 8.04
N PHE A 259 -14.10 -14.50 8.18
CA PHE A 259 -13.03 -15.48 8.00
C PHE A 259 -12.48 -15.99 9.34
N ALA A 260 -12.14 -15.07 10.23
CA ALA A 260 -11.47 -15.40 11.50
C ALA A 260 -12.37 -16.14 12.49
N LEU A 261 -13.69 -15.88 12.52
CA LEU A 261 -14.60 -16.55 13.45
C LEU A 261 -14.77 -18.04 13.13
N LEU A 262 -14.52 -18.46 11.91
CA LEU A 262 -14.59 -19.87 11.54
C LEU A 262 -13.44 -20.69 12.14
N VAL A 263 -12.25 -20.08 12.25
CA VAL A 263 -11.01 -20.72 12.74
C VAL A 263 -10.12 -19.73 13.50
N PRO A 264 -10.57 -19.20 14.64
CA PRO A 264 -9.91 -18.07 15.32
C PRO A 264 -8.47 -18.40 15.74
N GLY A 265 -8.19 -19.63 16.13
CA GLY A 265 -6.85 -20.08 16.51
C GLY A 265 -5.86 -20.05 15.34
N LYS A 266 -6.28 -20.52 14.15
CA LYS A 266 -5.45 -20.46 12.94
C LYS A 266 -5.25 -19.03 12.47
N PHE A 267 -6.31 -18.22 12.48
CA PHE A 267 -6.19 -16.80 12.14
C PHE A 267 -5.14 -16.09 13.00
N LEU A 268 -5.19 -16.27 14.33
CA LEU A 268 -4.21 -15.67 15.23
C LEU A 268 -2.79 -16.23 14.99
N SER A 269 -2.67 -17.55 14.78
CA SER A 269 -1.39 -18.18 14.47
C SER A 269 -0.77 -17.61 13.19
N GLU A 270 -1.54 -17.54 12.11
CA GLU A 270 -1.04 -17.15 10.79
C GLU A 270 -0.80 -15.64 10.68
N VAL A 271 -1.77 -14.81 11.10
CA VAL A 271 -1.70 -13.36 10.89
C VAL A 271 -0.94 -12.62 11.98
N VAL A 272 -0.92 -13.14 13.22
CA VAL A 272 -0.30 -12.44 14.35
C VAL A 272 1.00 -13.12 14.77
N PHE A 273 0.94 -14.38 15.20
CA PHE A 273 2.10 -15.03 15.80
C PHE A 273 3.20 -15.34 14.79
N THR A 274 2.87 -15.83 13.60
CA THR A 274 3.86 -16.09 12.54
C THR A 274 4.56 -14.81 12.11
N GLN A 275 3.84 -13.69 11.99
CA GLN A 275 4.47 -12.41 11.67
C GLN A 275 5.35 -11.87 12.80
N ALA A 276 4.94 -12.06 14.07
CA ALA A 276 5.73 -11.65 15.24
C ALA A 276 7.00 -12.47 15.44
N LEU A 277 6.95 -13.76 15.09
CA LEU A 277 8.06 -14.71 15.26
C LEU A 277 8.93 -14.86 14.02
N ARG A 278 8.64 -14.10 12.96
CA ARG A 278 9.35 -14.15 11.68
C ARG A 278 10.83 -13.88 11.85
N GLY A 279 11.66 -14.76 11.29
CA GLY A 279 13.11 -14.61 11.29
C GLY A 279 13.62 -13.41 10.47
N ALA A 280 14.87 -13.03 10.71
CA ALA A 280 15.49 -11.94 9.97
C ALA A 280 15.77 -12.36 8.51
N ASN A 281 15.49 -11.46 7.56
CA ASN A 281 15.79 -11.67 6.14
C ASN A 281 17.16 -11.12 5.71
N GLY A 282 18.00 -10.68 6.66
CA GLY A 282 19.38 -10.28 6.41
C GLY A 282 19.58 -8.85 5.90
N LEU A 283 18.51 -8.07 5.63
CA LEU A 283 18.66 -6.69 5.17
C LEU A 283 19.12 -5.76 6.31
N GLY A 284 20.33 -5.20 6.18
CA GLY A 284 20.95 -4.32 7.17
C GLY A 284 20.24 -2.97 7.32
N ILE A 285 20.54 -2.24 8.42
CA ILE A 285 19.95 -0.93 8.71
C ILE A 285 20.27 0.10 7.62
N GLU A 286 21.47 0.06 7.06
CA GLU A 286 21.90 0.98 5.99
C GLU A 286 21.00 0.85 4.75
N ALA A 287 20.80 -0.38 4.26
CA ALA A 287 19.92 -0.65 3.12
C ALA A 287 18.47 -0.24 3.40
N ARG A 288 17.97 -0.47 4.62
CA ARG A 288 16.63 -0.02 5.02
C ARG A 288 16.51 1.50 5.03
N LEU A 289 17.53 2.22 5.52
CA LEU A 289 17.54 3.68 5.50
C LEU A 289 17.54 4.22 4.06
N GLN A 290 18.29 3.59 3.17
CA GLN A 290 18.31 3.95 1.75
C GLN A 290 16.92 3.73 1.13
N ASP A 291 16.35 2.55 1.24
CA ASP A 291 15.02 2.23 0.72
C ASP A 291 13.93 3.18 1.27
N LEU A 292 13.94 3.41 2.59
CA LEU A 292 12.95 4.29 3.24
C LEU A 292 13.05 5.76 2.81
N SER A 293 14.22 6.18 2.32
CA SER A 293 14.40 7.54 1.80
C SER A 293 13.61 7.80 0.52
N GLY A 294 13.36 6.76 -0.29
CA GLY A 294 12.75 6.85 -1.61
C GLY A 294 13.61 7.60 -2.64
N ILE A 295 14.90 7.85 -2.32
CA ILE A 295 15.82 8.51 -3.23
C ILE A 295 16.35 7.47 -4.23
N PRO A 296 16.14 7.68 -5.54
CA PRO A 296 16.58 6.73 -6.56
C PRO A 296 18.09 6.51 -6.54
N ASP A 297 18.51 5.27 -6.85
CA ASP A 297 19.90 4.91 -7.05
C ASP A 297 20.46 5.62 -8.30
N ILE A 298 21.30 6.62 -8.12
CA ILE A 298 21.93 7.33 -9.24
C ILE A 298 23.06 6.47 -9.81
N PHE A 299 22.90 6.02 -11.03
CA PHE A 299 23.65 5.00 -11.74
C PHE A 299 25.19 5.08 -11.68
N TYR A 300 25.76 6.26 -11.48
CA TYR A 300 27.20 6.48 -11.39
C TYR A 300 27.66 7.00 -10.01
N LEU A 301 26.74 7.19 -9.09
CA LEU A 301 27.00 7.78 -7.78
C LEU A 301 26.44 6.91 -6.65
N GLN A 302 26.40 5.60 -6.86
CA GLN A 302 25.76 4.64 -5.94
C GLN A 302 26.15 4.85 -4.47
N TYR A 303 27.45 5.06 -4.19
CA TYR A 303 27.90 5.33 -2.82
C TYR A 303 27.49 6.72 -2.31
N ILE A 304 27.56 7.74 -3.18
CA ILE A 304 27.14 9.10 -2.81
C ILE A 304 25.64 9.17 -2.66
N SER A 305 24.88 8.48 -3.51
CA SER A 305 23.43 8.36 -3.44
C SER A 305 22.98 7.70 -2.14
N ALA A 306 23.56 6.57 -1.75
CA ALA A 306 23.24 5.87 -0.51
C ALA A 306 23.54 6.76 0.73
N THR A 307 24.72 7.36 0.80
CA THR A 307 25.11 8.25 1.89
C THR A 307 24.20 9.48 1.94
N LEU A 308 23.90 10.09 0.80
CA LEU A 308 22.99 11.23 0.72
C LEU A 308 21.58 10.85 1.17
N ALA A 309 21.06 9.69 0.74
CA ALA A 309 19.76 9.17 1.14
C ALA A 309 19.68 9.00 2.66
N ILE A 310 20.68 8.42 3.27
CA ILE A 310 20.77 8.24 4.71
C ILE A 310 20.79 9.60 5.43
N ILE A 311 21.63 10.55 5.00
CA ILE A 311 21.72 11.87 5.60
C ILE A 311 20.39 12.60 5.50
N VAL A 312 19.74 12.58 4.33
CA VAL A 312 18.45 13.23 4.10
C VAL A 312 17.38 12.61 5.00
N LEU A 313 17.31 11.28 5.09
CA LEU A 313 16.33 10.60 5.93
C LEU A 313 16.55 10.89 7.42
N LEU A 314 17.79 10.85 7.89
CA LEU A 314 18.12 11.22 9.28
C LEU A 314 17.78 12.68 9.58
N ALA A 315 18.02 13.59 8.63
CA ALA A 315 17.61 15.00 8.77
C ALA A 315 16.07 15.14 8.85
N ILE A 316 15.33 14.37 8.04
CA ILE A 316 13.86 14.34 8.12
C ILE A 316 13.38 13.85 9.49
N TYR A 317 13.96 12.77 10.02
CA TYR A 317 13.62 12.27 11.35
C TYR A 317 13.95 13.28 12.45
N LEU A 318 15.10 13.92 12.38
CA LEU A 318 15.49 14.94 13.35
C LEU A 318 14.53 16.13 13.30
N LEU A 319 14.19 16.62 12.11
CA LEU A 319 13.20 17.69 11.92
C LEU A 319 11.82 17.28 12.42
N ALA A 320 11.37 16.08 12.15
CA ALA A 320 10.10 15.55 12.65
C ALA A 320 10.10 15.45 14.18
N ALA A 321 11.18 14.95 14.78
CA ALA A 321 11.33 14.89 16.24
C ALA A 321 11.32 16.28 16.90
N ILE A 322 12.06 17.25 16.35
CA ILE A 322 12.06 18.64 16.81
C ILE A 322 10.66 19.22 16.72
N LEU A 323 9.95 18.99 15.62
CA LEU A 323 8.59 19.46 15.42
C LEU A 323 7.62 18.87 16.46
N ILE A 324 7.69 17.56 16.69
CA ILE A 324 6.86 16.87 17.68
C ILE A 324 7.11 17.45 19.07
N VAL A 325 8.37 17.61 19.49
CA VAL A 325 8.75 18.18 20.79
C VAL A 325 8.28 19.62 20.91
N ALA A 326 8.52 20.46 19.91
CA ALA A 326 8.10 21.87 19.90
C ALA A 326 6.57 21.99 19.93
N SER A 327 5.87 21.12 19.23
CA SER A 327 4.40 21.12 19.21
C SER A 327 3.82 20.64 20.54
N LEU A 328 4.43 19.66 21.19
CA LEU A 328 4.00 19.19 22.50
C LEU A 328 4.17 20.28 23.59
N LYS A 329 5.21 21.10 23.49
CA LYS A 329 5.46 22.24 24.41
C LYS A 329 4.57 23.46 24.11
N GLY A 330 4.31 23.76 22.85
CA GLY A 330 3.60 24.96 22.38
C GLY A 330 2.20 24.74 21.83
N TRP A 331 1.61 23.57 22.06
CA TRP A 331 0.39 23.05 21.44
C TRP A 331 -0.82 23.99 21.40
N ARG A 332 -1.05 24.74 22.52
CA ARG A 332 -2.20 25.64 22.62
C ARG A 332 -2.05 26.93 21.81
N GLN A 333 -0.84 27.24 21.35
CA GLN A 333 -0.52 28.55 20.75
C GLN A 333 -0.41 28.52 19.21
N ARG A 334 -0.59 27.35 18.55
CA ARG A 334 -0.43 27.22 17.11
C ARG A 334 -1.64 26.55 16.45
N PRO A 335 -2.71 27.29 16.15
CA PRO A 335 -3.80 26.77 15.32
C PRO A 335 -3.28 26.51 13.90
N GLY A 336 -3.66 25.39 13.31
CA GLY A 336 -3.40 25.08 11.91
C GLY A 336 -2.28 24.05 11.61
N THR A 337 -1.71 23.39 12.64
CA THR A 337 -0.57 22.45 12.49
C THR A 337 -0.92 20.96 12.67
N HIS A 338 -2.21 20.58 12.64
CA HIS A 338 -2.58 19.20 12.94
C HIS A 338 -2.15 18.22 11.84
N LEU A 339 -2.22 18.61 10.56
CA LEU A 339 -1.71 17.80 9.46
C LEU A 339 -0.19 17.60 9.56
N GLU A 340 0.55 18.66 9.87
CA GLU A 340 2.00 18.63 10.06
C GLU A 340 2.40 17.63 11.16
N LEU A 341 1.69 17.68 12.29
CA LEU A 341 1.96 16.81 13.43
C LEU A 341 1.55 15.35 13.15
N LEU A 342 0.42 15.11 12.47
CA LEU A 342 0.00 13.78 12.03
C LEU A 342 1.05 13.15 11.12
N ALA A 343 1.50 13.90 10.11
CA ALA A 343 2.50 13.42 9.17
C ALA A 343 3.83 13.11 9.86
N ALA A 344 4.35 14.04 10.69
CA ALA A 344 5.60 13.87 11.40
C ALA A 344 5.57 12.69 12.39
N THR A 345 4.48 12.56 13.16
CA THR A 345 4.35 11.46 14.13
C THR A 345 4.26 10.11 13.40
N SER A 346 3.52 10.06 12.27
CA SER A 346 3.44 8.81 11.47
C SER A 346 4.77 8.46 10.86
N THR A 347 5.50 9.42 10.29
CA THR A 347 6.85 9.21 9.74
C THR A 347 7.77 8.60 10.79
N VAL A 348 7.78 9.13 12.01
CA VAL A 348 8.62 8.62 13.10
C VAL A 348 8.19 7.21 13.53
N LEU A 349 6.88 6.98 13.75
CA LEU A 349 6.39 5.67 14.19
C LEU A 349 6.63 4.58 13.15
N ILE A 350 6.34 4.85 11.87
CA ILE A 350 6.58 3.90 10.77
C ILE A 350 8.08 3.63 10.63
N GLY A 351 8.91 4.70 10.61
CA GLY A 351 10.35 4.56 10.45
C GLY A 351 10.99 3.76 11.57
N ILE A 352 10.68 4.05 12.83
CA ILE A 352 11.19 3.27 13.97
C ILE A 352 10.77 1.81 13.83
N SER A 353 9.50 1.54 13.49
CA SER A 353 9.01 0.17 13.37
C SER A 353 9.74 -0.61 12.27
N PHE A 354 10.01 0.00 11.12
CA PHE A 354 10.69 -0.65 10.01
C PHE A 354 12.20 -0.83 10.23
N LEU A 355 12.83 0.09 10.96
CA LEU A 355 14.22 -0.07 11.34
C LEU A 355 14.43 -1.17 12.39
N LEU A 356 13.45 -1.36 13.30
CA LEU A 356 13.50 -2.39 14.35
C LEU A 356 12.90 -3.73 13.92
N ALA A 357 12.19 -3.80 12.79
CA ALA A 357 11.60 -5.05 12.31
C ALA A 357 12.66 -6.11 12.04
N HIS A 358 12.41 -7.36 12.43
CA HIS A 358 13.32 -8.48 12.11
C HIS A 358 13.43 -8.71 10.61
N SER A 359 12.31 -8.58 9.90
CA SER A 359 12.21 -8.77 8.45
C SER A 359 11.76 -7.47 7.78
N TYR A 360 12.46 -7.07 6.71
CA TYR A 360 12.19 -5.88 5.94
C TYR A 360 12.28 -6.19 4.44
N PHE A 361 11.39 -5.62 3.64
CA PHE A 361 11.38 -5.73 2.18
C PHE A 361 11.27 -4.34 1.55
N SER A 362 11.88 -4.15 0.37
CA SER A 362 11.99 -2.84 -0.27
C SER A 362 10.63 -2.19 -0.60
N ASN A 363 9.59 -3.00 -0.87
CA ASN A 363 8.23 -2.47 -1.07
C ASN A 363 7.62 -1.77 0.16
N TYR A 364 8.18 -1.97 1.36
CA TYR A 364 7.74 -1.28 2.58
C TYR A 364 7.98 0.23 2.53
N GLY A 365 8.97 0.66 1.75
CA GLY A 365 9.23 2.07 1.49
C GLY A 365 8.03 2.81 0.89
N PHE A 366 7.21 2.13 0.07
CA PHE A 366 5.98 2.71 -0.47
C PHE A 366 5.02 3.20 0.63
N PHE A 367 4.84 2.41 1.69
CA PHE A 367 4.00 2.82 2.81
C PHE A 367 4.53 4.05 3.55
N MET A 368 5.85 4.19 3.64
CA MET A 368 6.51 5.32 4.30
C MET A 368 6.46 6.62 3.49
N ALA A 369 6.58 6.52 2.15
CA ALA A 369 6.77 7.66 1.26
C ALA A 369 5.72 8.80 1.40
N PRO A 370 4.40 8.54 1.49
CA PRO A 370 3.40 9.60 1.65
C PRO A 370 3.57 10.39 2.96
N PHE A 371 3.95 9.73 4.04
CA PHE A 371 4.10 10.38 5.34
C PHE A 371 5.37 11.24 5.40
N ILE A 372 6.48 10.79 4.80
CA ILE A 372 7.68 11.63 4.60
C ILE A 372 7.32 12.85 3.75
N SER A 373 6.66 12.64 2.63
CA SER A 373 6.26 13.70 1.73
C SER A 373 5.38 14.75 2.40
N LEU A 374 4.33 14.30 3.10
CA LEU A 374 3.45 15.18 3.87
C LEU A 374 4.23 15.92 4.96
N SER A 375 5.16 15.27 5.65
CA SER A 375 6.02 15.89 6.66
C SER A 375 6.83 17.01 6.05
N LEU A 376 7.55 16.78 4.95
CA LEU A 376 8.37 17.79 4.27
C LEU A 376 7.54 18.96 3.73
N ALA A 377 6.41 18.66 3.08
CA ALA A 377 5.56 19.67 2.47
C ALA A 377 4.84 20.54 3.51
N THR A 378 4.63 20.04 4.74
CA THR A 378 3.87 20.76 5.77
C THR A 378 4.72 21.48 6.79
N ILE A 379 6.01 21.15 6.94
CA ILE A 379 6.92 21.79 7.91
C ILE A 379 6.81 23.32 7.82
N SER A 380 6.38 23.93 8.92
CA SER A 380 6.18 25.38 9.01
C SER A 380 7.30 26.07 9.81
N TYR A 381 7.91 25.38 10.73
CA TYR A 381 8.97 25.90 11.60
C TYR A 381 10.29 25.13 11.38
N PRO A 382 11.45 25.77 11.30
CA PRO A 382 11.76 27.20 11.49
C PRO A 382 11.59 28.07 10.23
N PHE A 383 11.10 27.52 9.12
CA PHE A 383 11.13 28.14 7.79
C PHE A 383 10.00 29.15 7.50
N LYS A 384 9.26 29.59 8.52
CA LYS A 384 8.12 30.53 8.34
C LYS A 384 8.54 31.85 7.66
N SER A 385 9.76 32.31 7.89
CA SER A 385 10.33 33.52 7.25
C SER A 385 10.66 33.30 5.77
N LEU A 386 11.10 32.08 5.40
CA LEU A 386 11.50 31.75 4.04
C LEU A 386 10.31 31.58 3.08
N THR A 387 9.14 31.19 3.61
CA THR A 387 7.92 30.94 2.83
C THR A 387 6.93 32.11 2.88
N SER A 388 7.31 33.22 3.51
CA SER A 388 6.46 34.42 3.62
C SER A 388 6.22 35.06 2.25
N SER A 389 5.06 35.69 2.08
CA SER A 389 4.76 36.46 0.84
C SER A 389 5.76 37.61 0.62
N ARG A 390 6.48 38.02 1.66
CA ARG A 390 7.49 39.10 1.67
C ARG A 390 8.90 38.61 1.32
N SER A 391 9.13 37.28 1.07
CA SER A 391 10.45 36.82 0.64
C SER A 391 10.82 37.40 -0.73
N PRO A 392 12.08 37.81 -0.94
CA PRO A 392 12.51 38.46 -2.18
C PRO A 392 12.29 37.53 -3.39
N LEU A 393 11.92 38.11 -4.53
CA LEU A 393 11.63 37.37 -5.76
C LEU A 393 12.76 36.40 -6.14
N LYS A 394 14.02 36.82 -6.00
CA LYS A 394 15.21 36.02 -6.24
C LYS A 394 15.20 34.70 -5.46
N PHE A 395 14.81 34.75 -4.18
CA PHE A 395 14.74 33.55 -3.33
C PHE A 395 13.63 32.58 -3.80
N LYS A 396 12.46 33.11 -4.19
CA LYS A 396 11.36 32.29 -4.73
C LYS A 396 11.79 31.59 -6.03
N VAL A 397 12.46 32.29 -6.92
CA VAL A 397 12.97 31.76 -8.17
C VAL A 397 13.99 30.65 -7.92
N ILE A 398 14.98 30.89 -7.02
CA ILE A 398 15.98 29.88 -6.65
C ILE A 398 15.30 28.64 -6.07
N ALA A 399 14.42 28.83 -5.07
CA ALA A 399 13.72 27.70 -4.43
C ALA A 399 12.88 26.88 -5.44
N THR A 400 12.14 27.57 -6.33
CA THR A 400 11.37 26.90 -7.39
C THR A 400 12.25 26.17 -8.37
N GLY A 401 13.36 26.79 -8.80
CA GLY A 401 14.35 26.18 -9.70
C GLY A 401 14.99 24.95 -9.07
N THR A 402 15.36 25.01 -7.80
CA THR A 402 15.93 23.85 -7.08
C THR A 402 14.93 22.70 -6.97
N VAL A 403 13.67 22.98 -6.59
CA VAL A 403 12.63 21.95 -6.54
C VAL A 403 12.40 21.34 -7.92
N ALA A 404 12.27 22.16 -8.96
CA ALA A 404 12.09 21.68 -10.32
C ALA A 404 13.27 20.82 -10.79
N PHE A 405 14.51 21.24 -10.51
CA PHE A 405 15.70 20.47 -10.85
C PHE A 405 15.72 19.10 -10.17
N ILE A 406 15.45 19.04 -8.86
CA ILE A 406 15.39 17.78 -8.11
C ILE A 406 14.31 16.85 -8.69
N LEU A 407 13.10 17.36 -8.90
CA LEU A 407 12.00 16.54 -9.42
C LEU A 407 12.26 16.07 -10.85
N LEU A 408 12.84 16.90 -11.72
CA LEU A 408 13.20 16.50 -13.08
C LEU A 408 14.30 15.45 -13.09
N THR A 409 15.28 15.56 -12.19
CA THR A 409 16.35 14.56 -12.06
C THR A 409 15.77 13.20 -11.63
N PHE A 410 14.87 13.19 -10.65
CA PHE A 410 14.21 11.98 -10.19
C PHE A 410 13.30 11.39 -11.29
N ALA A 411 12.47 12.22 -11.95
CA ALA A 411 11.63 11.79 -13.05
C ALA A 411 12.44 11.17 -14.21
N TRP A 412 13.57 11.76 -14.55
CA TRP A 412 14.46 11.22 -15.58
C TRP A 412 15.03 9.86 -15.20
N GLN A 413 15.45 9.69 -13.95
CA GLN A 413 15.96 8.42 -13.46
C GLN A 413 14.90 7.34 -13.41
N ASP A 414 13.73 7.65 -12.84
CA ASP A 414 12.61 6.74 -12.77
C ASP A 414 12.11 6.32 -14.16
N SER A 415 12.15 7.24 -15.15
CA SER A 415 11.79 6.89 -16.53
C SER A 415 12.73 5.83 -17.13
N LYS A 416 14.00 5.83 -16.76
CA LYS A 416 14.95 4.79 -17.16
C LYS A 416 14.71 3.47 -16.44
N LEU A 417 14.34 3.53 -15.16
CA LEU A 417 13.96 2.33 -14.41
C LEU A 417 12.66 1.74 -14.95
N ALA A 418 11.64 2.55 -15.21
CA ALA A 418 10.35 2.12 -15.74
C ALA A 418 10.46 1.43 -17.12
N THR A 419 11.40 1.86 -17.94
CA THR A 419 11.62 1.31 -19.30
C THR A 419 12.57 0.13 -19.35
N ARG A 420 13.23 -0.24 -18.24
CA ARG A 420 14.16 -1.38 -18.23
C ARG A 420 13.39 -2.70 -18.40
N PRO A 421 13.66 -3.47 -19.47
CA PRO A 421 13.22 -4.85 -19.52
C PRO A 421 13.97 -5.62 -18.43
N GLY A 422 13.22 -6.29 -17.53
CA GLY A 422 13.83 -7.19 -16.55
C GLY A 422 14.02 -6.64 -15.13
N LEU A 423 13.31 -5.56 -14.73
CA LEU A 423 13.04 -5.30 -13.30
C LEU A 423 12.19 -6.43 -12.66
N ALA A 424 11.61 -7.29 -13.48
CA ALA A 424 11.11 -8.58 -13.05
C ALA A 424 12.29 -9.43 -12.57
N LEU A 425 12.28 -9.83 -11.31
CA LEU A 425 13.26 -10.76 -10.74
C LEU A 425 13.31 -12.08 -11.51
N ILE A 426 12.25 -12.38 -12.27
CA ILE A 426 12.11 -13.54 -13.13
C ILE A 426 11.39 -13.07 -14.39
N THR A 427 12.10 -13.00 -15.48
CA THR A 427 11.55 -12.73 -16.82
C THR A 427 10.30 -13.55 -17.09
N THR A 428 9.40 -13.04 -17.93
CA THR A 428 8.25 -13.69 -18.55
C THR A 428 8.30 -15.21 -18.41
N VAL A 429 7.21 -15.85 -18.01
CA VAL A 429 7.09 -17.29 -18.30
C VAL A 429 7.42 -17.38 -19.77
N PRO A 430 8.61 -17.84 -20.20
CA PRO A 430 9.00 -17.79 -21.59
C PRO A 430 7.91 -18.46 -22.41
N ALA A 431 7.68 -18.01 -23.63
CA ALA A 431 6.71 -18.67 -24.50
C ALA A 431 6.95 -20.19 -24.56
N GLN A 432 8.23 -20.58 -24.50
CA GLN A 432 8.65 -21.99 -24.40
C GLN A 432 8.13 -22.68 -23.13
N VAL A 433 8.21 -22.04 -21.96
CA VAL A 433 7.69 -22.59 -20.71
C VAL A 433 6.16 -22.64 -20.74
N SER A 434 5.49 -21.60 -21.25
CA SER A 434 4.04 -21.59 -21.41
C SER A 434 3.58 -22.69 -22.36
N THR A 435 4.28 -22.89 -23.48
CA THR A 435 4.01 -23.97 -24.44
C THR A 435 4.24 -25.33 -23.79
N ALA A 436 5.34 -25.53 -23.08
CA ALA A 436 5.65 -26.77 -22.38
C ALA A 436 4.66 -27.07 -21.24
N LEU A 437 4.18 -26.04 -20.53
CA LEU A 437 3.12 -26.22 -19.51
C LEU A 437 1.80 -26.69 -20.14
N GLY A 438 1.58 -26.43 -21.41
CA GLY A 438 0.38 -26.86 -22.14
C GLY A 438 -0.92 -26.36 -21.53
N ASN A 439 -2.05 -26.76 -22.09
CA ASN A 439 -3.39 -26.27 -21.69
C ASN A 439 -4.21 -27.27 -20.86
N THR A 440 -3.70 -28.47 -20.61
CA THR A 440 -4.44 -29.56 -19.95
C THR A 440 -3.66 -30.15 -18.78
N GLY A 441 -4.36 -30.86 -17.90
CA GLY A 441 -3.80 -31.54 -16.74
C GLY A 441 -3.54 -30.59 -15.54
N CYS A 442 -3.23 -31.13 -14.38
CA CYS A 442 -2.97 -30.38 -13.16
C CYS A 442 -1.53 -29.86 -13.11
N LEU A 443 -1.36 -28.55 -13.00
CA LEU A 443 -0.07 -27.90 -12.79
C LEU A 443 0.07 -27.50 -11.32
N TRP A 444 1.11 -27.99 -10.67
CA TRP A 444 1.52 -27.47 -9.37
C TRP A 444 2.80 -26.62 -9.45
N SER A 445 2.81 -25.53 -8.72
CA SER A 445 3.99 -24.71 -8.48
C SER A 445 3.93 -24.17 -7.04
N ALA A 446 5.09 -24.07 -6.39
CA ALA A 446 5.21 -23.37 -5.10
C ALA A 446 4.90 -21.88 -5.22
N ASN A 447 5.05 -21.30 -6.42
CA ASN A 447 4.63 -19.94 -6.73
C ASN A 447 3.29 -19.94 -7.48
N PRO A 448 2.19 -19.52 -6.85
CA PRO A 448 0.88 -19.51 -7.46
C PRO A 448 0.79 -18.60 -8.70
N GLY A 449 1.59 -17.53 -8.76
CA GLY A 449 1.66 -16.63 -9.91
C GLY A 449 1.96 -17.32 -11.23
N ILE A 450 2.74 -18.39 -11.20
CA ILE A 450 3.04 -19.20 -12.40
C ILE A 450 1.79 -19.91 -12.93
N ALA A 451 1.03 -20.56 -12.06
CA ALA A 451 -0.20 -21.24 -12.44
C ALA A 451 -1.27 -20.24 -12.94
N ILE A 452 -1.34 -19.05 -12.33
CA ILE A 452 -2.24 -17.96 -12.73
C ILE A 452 -1.87 -17.46 -14.13
N LEU A 453 -0.60 -17.11 -14.36
CA LEU A 453 -0.11 -16.60 -15.63
C LEU A 453 -0.21 -17.62 -16.77
N ALA A 454 -0.14 -18.91 -16.43
CA ALA A 454 -0.33 -20.01 -17.38
C ALA A 454 -1.80 -20.35 -17.63
N ASN A 455 -2.78 -19.64 -17.06
CA ASN A 455 -4.21 -20.00 -17.06
C ASN A 455 -4.49 -21.41 -16.52
N ARG A 456 -3.70 -21.84 -15.52
CA ARG A 456 -3.75 -23.20 -14.96
C ARG A 456 -4.16 -23.21 -13.50
N TYR A 457 -4.42 -22.05 -12.90
CA TYR A 457 -4.96 -21.96 -11.55
C TYR A 457 -6.47 -22.22 -11.59
N THR A 458 -6.90 -23.33 -11.00
CA THR A 458 -8.32 -23.73 -10.98
C THR A 458 -8.89 -23.53 -9.57
N GLY A 459 -10.20 -23.30 -9.48
CA GLY A 459 -10.91 -23.31 -8.20
C GLY A 459 -11.17 -24.73 -7.65
N ASP A 460 -10.91 -25.78 -8.44
CA ASP A 460 -11.08 -27.17 -8.00
C ASP A 460 -9.84 -27.69 -7.27
N GLN A 461 -9.74 -27.37 -6.00
CA GLN A 461 -8.65 -27.81 -5.13
C GLN A 461 -8.68 -29.32 -4.84
N ALA A 462 -9.79 -30.00 -5.11
CA ALA A 462 -9.90 -31.45 -4.93
C ALA A 462 -9.25 -32.19 -6.08
N ALA A 463 -9.52 -31.77 -7.31
CA ALA A 463 -8.93 -32.37 -8.50
C ALA A 463 -7.50 -31.88 -8.75
N CYS A 464 -7.26 -30.57 -8.60
CA CYS A 464 -5.96 -29.95 -8.83
C CYS A 464 -5.62 -28.98 -7.69
N PRO A 465 -5.00 -29.46 -6.61
CA PRO A 465 -4.67 -28.61 -5.47
C PRO A 465 -3.53 -27.65 -5.82
N HIS A 466 -3.74 -26.38 -5.49
CA HIS A 466 -2.74 -25.33 -5.64
C HIS A 466 -2.26 -24.82 -4.27
N THR A 467 -0.96 -24.57 -4.16
CA THR A 467 -0.43 -23.82 -3.04
C THR A 467 -0.82 -22.34 -3.20
N VAL A 468 -1.37 -21.73 -2.15
CA VAL A 468 -1.66 -20.28 -2.13
C VAL A 468 -0.47 -19.52 -1.61
N ASP A 469 0.01 -19.85 -0.41
CA ASP A 469 1.11 -19.15 0.24
C ASP A 469 2.16 -20.16 0.72
N TRP A 470 3.09 -20.49 -0.17
CA TRP A 470 4.21 -21.37 0.15
C TRP A 470 5.17 -20.72 1.16
N GLY A 471 5.55 -19.46 0.95
CA GLY A 471 6.38 -18.72 1.90
C GLY A 471 5.72 -18.58 3.27
N GLY A 472 4.40 -18.45 3.31
CA GLY A 472 3.62 -18.52 4.53
C GLY A 472 3.68 -19.88 5.22
N THR A 473 3.64 -20.96 4.44
CA THR A 473 3.81 -22.33 4.95
C THR A 473 5.18 -22.51 5.59
N GLU A 474 6.24 -22.06 4.93
CA GLU A 474 7.60 -22.09 5.47
C GLU A 474 7.69 -21.34 6.80
N LEU A 475 7.18 -20.11 6.84
CA LEU A 475 7.22 -19.28 8.05
C LEU A 475 6.37 -19.84 9.19
N LEU A 476 5.23 -20.45 8.89
CA LEU A 476 4.35 -21.04 9.90
C LEU A 476 5.00 -22.23 10.60
N PHE A 477 5.69 -23.09 9.83
CA PHE A 477 6.27 -24.33 10.38
C PHE A 477 7.74 -24.22 10.82
N VAL A 478 8.51 -23.30 10.23
CA VAL A 478 9.96 -23.20 10.45
C VAL A 478 10.36 -21.87 11.08
N HIS A 479 9.51 -20.83 10.98
CA HIS A 479 9.78 -19.45 11.39
C HIS A 479 11.01 -18.81 10.73
N ASP A 480 11.53 -19.42 9.65
CA ASP A 480 12.81 -19.09 9.01
C ASP A 480 12.74 -19.44 7.52
N TYR A 481 13.63 -18.86 6.73
CA TYR A 481 13.80 -19.17 5.30
C TYR A 481 14.97 -20.13 5.04
N ASN A 482 15.39 -20.89 6.02
CA ASN A 482 16.52 -21.80 5.90
C ASN A 482 16.13 -23.06 5.10
N PRO A 483 16.68 -23.28 3.89
CA PRO A 483 16.34 -24.41 3.04
C PRO A 483 16.55 -25.79 3.70
N ALA A 484 17.56 -25.92 4.56
CA ALA A 484 17.83 -27.17 5.24
C ALA A 484 16.73 -27.52 6.27
N LYS A 485 16.24 -26.52 7.00
CA LYS A 485 15.13 -26.73 7.94
C LYS A 485 13.84 -27.07 7.20
N ILE A 486 13.58 -26.44 6.05
CA ILE A 486 12.41 -26.70 5.21
C ILE A 486 12.44 -28.13 4.67
N LYS A 487 13.57 -28.55 4.08
CA LYS A 487 13.74 -29.90 3.53
C LYS A 487 13.57 -31.02 4.56
N ASN A 488 13.89 -30.74 5.82
CA ASN A 488 13.82 -31.72 6.90
C ASN A 488 12.54 -31.59 7.74
N ASN A 489 11.61 -30.69 7.40
CA ASN A 489 10.36 -30.56 8.13
C ASN A 489 9.31 -31.56 7.61
N PRO A 490 8.88 -32.55 8.41
CA PRO A 490 7.99 -33.61 7.92
C PRO A 490 6.61 -33.11 7.51
N ALA A 491 6.07 -32.07 8.17
CA ALA A 491 4.75 -31.51 7.81
C ALA A 491 4.78 -30.84 6.44
N ILE A 492 5.84 -30.06 6.15
CA ILE A 492 6.05 -29.42 4.86
C ILE A 492 6.23 -30.48 3.77
N GLN A 493 7.03 -31.51 4.02
CA GLN A 493 7.30 -32.56 3.04
C GLN A 493 6.06 -33.41 2.76
N GLN A 494 5.23 -33.67 3.76
CA GLN A 494 3.95 -34.34 3.56
C GLN A 494 3.00 -33.54 2.68
N ASP A 495 2.94 -32.22 2.82
CA ASP A 495 2.17 -31.35 1.93
C ASP A 495 2.69 -31.41 0.49
N PHE A 496 4.00 -31.42 0.29
CA PHE A 496 4.58 -31.64 -1.06
C PHE A 496 4.11 -32.92 -1.69
N LEU A 497 4.19 -34.04 -0.99
CA LEU A 497 3.75 -35.33 -1.50
C LEU A 497 2.26 -35.28 -1.92
N ARG A 498 1.40 -34.64 -1.11
CA ARG A 498 -0.02 -34.46 -1.42
C ARG A 498 -0.23 -33.74 -2.75
N PHE A 499 0.55 -32.69 -3.03
CA PHE A 499 0.50 -31.95 -4.29
C PHE A 499 1.07 -32.79 -5.45
N LEU A 500 2.21 -33.42 -5.26
CA LEU A 500 2.88 -34.23 -6.29
C LEU A 500 2.01 -35.42 -6.74
N HIS A 501 1.30 -36.06 -5.83
CA HIS A 501 0.41 -37.18 -6.17
C HIS A 501 -0.71 -36.78 -7.15
N LYS A 502 -1.19 -35.56 -7.11
CA LYS A 502 -2.28 -35.05 -7.95
C LYS A 502 -1.83 -34.25 -9.17
N SER A 503 -0.55 -33.93 -9.25
CA SER A 503 -0.01 -33.09 -10.33
C SER A 503 0.35 -33.92 -11.56
N ASP A 504 0.03 -33.37 -12.73
CA ASP A 504 0.51 -33.87 -14.02
C ASP A 504 1.81 -33.19 -14.42
N ARG A 505 1.96 -31.93 -14.01
CA ARG A 505 3.14 -31.11 -14.24
C ARG A 505 3.52 -30.37 -12.96
N VAL A 506 4.83 -30.31 -12.70
CA VAL A 506 5.40 -29.64 -11.52
C VAL A 506 6.41 -28.61 -11.98
N PHE A 507 6.15 -27.34 -11.72
CA PHE A 507 7.09 -26.25 -12.01
C PHE A 507 7.86 -25.88 -10.75
N VAL A 508 9.19 -26.03 -10.79
CA VAL A 508 10.07 -25.81 -9.64
C VAL A 508 10.93 -24.57 -9.86
N ASN A 509 10.67 -23.51 -9.06
CA ASN A 509 11.53 -22.32 -8.98
C ASN A 509 12.63 -22.53 -7.96
N TRP A 510 12.27 -23.12 -6.81
CA TRP A 510 13.15 -23.39 -5.68
C TRP A 510 13.05 -24.86 -5.32
N ASN A 511 14.19 -25.51 -5.15
CA ASN A 511 14.23 -26.92 -4.76
C ASN A 511 14.28 -27.07 -3.24
N TYR A 512 13.11 -27.18 -2.62
CA TYR A 512 12.95 -27.45 -1.18
C TYR A 512 12.45 -28.87 -0.89
N PHE A 513 12.45 -29.76 -1.87
CA PHE A 513 12.06 -31.14 -1.70
C PHE A 513 13.07 -31.91 -0.85
N GLY A 514 12.59 -32.71 0.08
CA GLY A 514 13.34 -33.68 0.82
C GLY A 514 13.70 -34.90 -0.01
N ALA A 515 14.34 -35.89 0.60
CA ALA A 515 14.78 -37.11 -0.07
C ALA A 515 13.59 -37.93 -0.61
N THR A 516 12.51 -38.05 0.16
CA THR A 516 11.31 -38.81 -0.20
C THR A 516 10.59 -38.22 -1.40
N GLU A 517 10.39 -36.87 -1.40
CA GLU A 517 9.73 -36.14 -2.49
C GLU A 517 10.57 -36.18 -3.77
N MET A 518 11.89 -36.06 -3.64
CA MET A 518 12.80 -36.20 -4.78
C MET A 518 12.80 -37.63 -5.32
N ALA A 519 12.74 -38.66 -4.48
CA ALA A 519 12.61 -40.05 -4.93
C ALA A 519 11.28 -40.26 -5.67
N TYR A 520 10.18 -39.69 -5.15
CA TYR A 520 8.88 -39.77 -5.83
C TYR A 520 8.90 -39.04 -7.19
N LEU A 521 9.45 -37.83 -7.27
CA LEU A 521 9.60 -37.11 -8.54
C LEU A 521 10.44 -37.90 -9.54
N ASN A 522 11.57 -38.45 -9.16
CA ASN A 522 12.46 -39.18 -10.04
C ASN A 522 11.84 -40.52 -10.56
N SER A 523 10.93 -41.13 -9.79
CA SER A 523 10.28 -42.40 -10.19
C SER A 523 9.01 -42.17 -11.04
N HIS A 524 8.28 -41.07 -10.84
CA HIS A 524 6.99 -40.84 -11.46
C HIS A 524 6.98 -39.75 -12.54
N PHE A 525 8.06 -38.95 -12.63
CA PHE A 525 8.15 -37.83 -13.54
C PHE A 525 9.47 -37.87 -14.32
N HIS A 526 9.46 -37.33 -15.53
CA HIS A 526 10.67 -36.99 -16.25
C HIS A 526 10.94 -35.49 -16.22
N LYS A 527 12.21 -35.10 -16.16
CA LYS A 527 12.67 -33.74 -15.96
C LYS A 527 12.98 -33.09 -17.31
N VAL A 528 12.44 -31.87 -17.53
CA VAL A 528 12.82 -30.99 -18.63
C VAL A 528 13.37 -29.69 -18.05
N SER A 529 14.60 -29.33 -18.44
CA SER A 529 15.26 -28.10 -17.95
C SER A 529 15.23 -27.05 -19.05
N PHE A 530 14.83 -25.83 -18.69
CA PHE A 530 14.86 -24.66 -19.55
C PHE A 530 16.00 -23.76 -19.13
N GLN A 531 16.94 -23.49 -20.02
CA GLN A 531 18.03 -22.56 -19.79
C GLN A 531 17.53 -21.15 -20.07
N GLN A 532 17.61 -20.26 -19.08
CA GLN A 532 17.35 -18.85 -19.23
C GLN A 532 18.62 -18.05 -18.98
N SER A 533 18.73 -16.89 -19.64
CA SER A 533 19.92 -16.04 -19.71
C SER A 533 20.37 -15.39 -18.38
N TYR A 534 19.68 -15.62 -17.27
CA TYR A 534 20.05 -15.14 -15.93
C TYR A 534 19.88 -16.25 -14.87
N HIS A 535 20.94 -16.96 -14.60
CA HIS A 535 21.31 -17.74 -13.39
C HIS A 535 20.34 -18.71 -12.72
N LEU A 536 19.09 -18.89 -13.14
CA LEU A 536 18.19 -19.89 -12.56
C LEU A 536 17.67 -20.83 -13.65
N ALA A 537 18.13 -22.07 -13.62
CA ALA A 537 17.52 -23.14 -14.43
C ALA A 537 16.10 -23.37 -13.92
N LYS A 538 15.10 -23.12 -14.76
CA LYS A 538 13.72 -23.50 -14.46
C LYS A 538 13.53 -24.95 -14.84
N ILE A 539 12.94 -25.71 -13.92
CA ILE A 539 12.75 -27.15 -14.09
C ILE A 539 11.26 -27.44 -14.12
N ILE A 540 10.82 -28.12 -15.16
CA ILE A 540 9.48 -28.69 -15.22
C ILE A 540 9.62 -30.20 -15.15
N TYR A 541 8.85 -30.81 -14.27
CA TYR A 541 8.68 -32.23 -14.19
C TYR A 541 7.34 -32.60 -14.82
N PHE A 542 7.35 -33.54 -15.75
CA PHE A 542 6.16 -34.08 -16.41
C PHE A 542 5.91 -35.50 -15.89
N ARG A 543 4.68 -35.82 -15.53
CA ARG A 543 4.31 -37.17 -15.10
C ARG A 543 4.54 -38.16 -16.25
N ASN A 544 5.14 -39.31 -15.96
CA ASN A 544 5.42 -40.33 -16.94
C ASN A 544 4.12 -40.79 -17.61
N GLY A 545 4.13 -40.91 -18.96
CA GLY A 545 2.95 -41.24 -19.76
C GLY A 545 2.10 -40.04 -20.21
N ILE A 546 2.42 -38.80 -19.74
CA ILE A 546 1.81 -37.57 -20.26
C ILE A 546 2.73 -37.01 -21.35
N PRO A 547 2.23 -36.72 -22.57
CA PRO A 547 3.04 -36.09 -23.61
C PRO A 547 3.50 -34.69 -23.22
N ASN A 548 4.71 -34.31 -23.66
CA ASN A 548 5.34 -32.99 -23.46
C ASN A 548 4.59 -31.89 -24.17
#